data_5c15410fcda2b402a5ca6c9951e1fe5e
#
_entry.id   5c15410fcda2b402a5ca6c9951e1fe5e
#
_cell.length_a   1.000
_cell.length_b   1.000
_cell.length_c   1.000
_cell.angle_alpha   90.00
_cell.angle_beta   90.00
_cell.angle_gamma   90.00
#
_symmetry.space_group_name_H-M   'P 1'
#
loop_
_entity.id
_entity.type
_entity.pdbx_description
1 polymer ?
#
loop_
_entity_poly.entity_id
_entity_poly.type
_entity_poly.pdbx_seq_one_letter_code
_entity_poly.pdbx_strand_id
1 'polypeptide(L)'
;MNELQIFNSPEFGDIRTVMVENEPMFCLSDVCRALEITNVGNVKQRLSEKGIRTMDTLTKGGNQKLLYINEANLYKTIFQSRKESAQRFTDWVTDEVVPSIRKHGGYILGQETLSDEEFMAEIMALGQEVTQEYSIEELNSFMENAQAEIMDVI
;
A
#
# COMPACT_ATOMS: atom_id res chain seq x y z
N MET A 1 19.98 -13.67 -0.24
CA MET A 1 19.11 -14.68 0.39
C MET A 1 17.94 -13.98 1.04
N ASN A 2 16.74 -14.41 0.73
CA ASN A 2 15.54 -13.77 1.27
C ASN A 2 15.23 -14.35 2.65
N GLU A 3 15.23 -13.50 3.65
CA GLU A 3 14.96 -13.89 5.02
C GLU A 3 13.47 -13.79 5.31
N LEU A 4 12.87 -14.88 5.78
CA LEU A 4 11.47 -14.92 6.16
C LEU A 4 11.28 -14.11 7.45
N GLN A 5 10.40 -13.12 7.39
CA GLN A 5 9.98 -12.35 8.54
C GLN A 5 8.51 -12.61 8.83
N ILE A 6 8.12 -12.55 10.09
CA ILE A 6 6.72 -12.67 10.49
C ILE A 6 6.27 -11.31 11.01
N PHE A 7 5.34 -10.71 10.29
CA PHE A 7 4.68 -9.49 10.74
C PHE A 7 3.52 -9.87 11.66
N ASN A 8 3.63 -9.53 12.93
CA ASN A 8 2.61 -9.83 13.94
C ASN A 8 1.82 -8.56 14.24
N SER A 9 0.52 -8.63 14.03
CA SER A 9 -0.42 -7.58 14.40
C SER A 9 -1.48 -8.14 15.34
N PRO A 10 -1.78 -7.48 16.48
CA PRO A 10 -2.89 -7.91 17.34
C PRO A 10 -4.23 -7.97 16.61
N GLU A 11 -4.42 -7.14 15.60
CA GLU A 11 -5.66 -7.07 14.82
C GLU A 11 -5.71 -8.11 13.70
N PHE A 12 -4.59 -8.35 13.01
CA PHE A 12 -4.55 -9.17 11.80
C PHE A 12 -3.84 -10.52 11.96
N GLY A 13 -3.21 -10.77 13.11
CA GLY A 13 -2.43 -11.99 13.35
C GLY A 13 -1.07 -11.98 12.63
N ASP A 14 -0.52 -13.17 12.42
CA ASP A 14 0.81 -13.35 11.86
C ASP A 14 0.76 -13.43 10.33
N ILE A 15 1.54 -12.59 9.68
CA ILE A 15 1.69 -12.57 8.21
C ILE A 15 3.16 -12.81 7.87
N ARG A 16 3.44 -13.92 7.19
CA ARG A 16 4.79 -14.22 6.72
C ARG A 16 5.16 -13.26 5.60
N THR A 17 6.32 -12.64 5.74
CA THR A 17 6.83 -11.60 4.83
C THR A 17 8.25 -11.94 4.43
N VAL A 18 8.58 -11.74 3.17
CA VAL A 18 9.92 -11.96 2.61
C VAL A 18 10.34 -10.72 1.85
N MET A 19 11.60 -10.31 2.01
CA MET A 19 12.16 -9.22 1.22
C MET A 19 12.75 -9.75 -0.08
N VAL A 20 12.31 -9.23 -1.20
CA VAL A 20 12.80 -9.57 -2.54
C VAL A 20 13.22 -8.28 -3.23
N GLU A 21 14.51 -8.13 -3.53
CA GLU A 21 15.04 -6.94 -4.20
C GLU A 21 14.66 -5.62 -3.49
N ASN A 22 14.76 -5.61 -2.16
CA ASN A 22 14.38 -4.50 -1.28
C ASN A 22 12.87 -4.18 -1.24
N GLU A 23 12.03 -5.06 -1.76
CA GLU A 23 10.57 -4.92 -1.68
C GLU A 23 9.97 -6.02 -0.83
N PRO A 24 8.99 -5.71 0.03
CA PRO A 24 8.32 -6.73 0.83
C PRO A 24 7.36 -7.55 -0.02
N MET A 25 7.36 -8.86 0.20
CA MET A 25 6.39 -9.80 -0.38
C MET A 25 5.67 -10.50 0.76
N PHE A 26 4.37 -10.60 0.66
CA PHE A 26 3.48 -11.09 1.72
C PHE A 26 2.86 -12.43 1.32
N CYS A 27 2.80 -13.37 2.26
CA CYS A 27 2.14 -14.65 2.01
C CYS A 27 0.63 -14.45 1.77
N LEU A 28 0.16 -14.79 0.58
CA LEU A 28 -1.23 -14.53 0.17
C LEU A 28 -2.26 -15.23 1.08
N SER A 29 -2.01 -16.47 1.48
CA SER A 29 -2.92 -17.20 2.36
C SER A 29 -3.03 -16.55 3.74
N ASP A 30 -1.93 -16.03 4.26
CA ASP A 30 -1.92 -15.32 5.56
C ASP A 30 -2.68 -13.99 5.46
N VAL A 31 -2.48 -13.26 4.37
CA VAL A 31 -3.19 -12.00 4.10
C VAL A 31 -4.71 -12.27 3.98
N CYS A 32 -5.10 -13.26 3.21
CA CYS A 32 -6.51 -13.62 3.06
C CYS A 32 -7.14 -14.04 4.39
N ARG A 33 -6.41 -14.83 5.21
CA ARG A 33 -6.88 -15.20 6.54
C ARG A 33 -7.07 -13.96 7.42
N ALA A 34 -6.11 -13.05 7.44
CA ALA A 34 -6.18 -11.80 8.21
C ALA A 34 -7.36 -10.92 7.78
N LEU A 35 -7.70 -10.94 6.50
CA LEU A 35 -8.79 -10.17 5.91
C LEU A 35 -10.13 -10.93 5.87
N GLU A 36 -10.18 -12.11 6.48
CA GLU A 36 -11.38 -12.97 6.51
C GLU A 36 -11.91 -13.33 5.12
N ILE A 37 -10.99 -13.51 4.16
CA ILE A 37 -11.31 -13.94 2.80
C ILE A 37 -11.11 -15.45 2.70
N THR A 38 -12.16 -16.18 2.40
CA THR A 38 -12.14 -17.65 2.32
C THR A 38 -11.76 -18.17 0.93
N ASN A 39 -12.13 -17.44 -0.12
CA ASN A 39 -11.84 -17.86 -1.50
C ASN A 39 -10.59 -17.17 -2.05
N VAL A 40 -9.43 -17.73 -1.70
CA VAL A 40 -8.12 -17.21 -2.12
C VAL A 40 -7.95 -17.26 -3.64
N GLY A 41 -8.45 -18.30 -4.30
CA GLY A 41 -8.38 -18.43 -5.76
C GLY A 41 -9.09 -17.31 -6.50
N ASN A 42 -10.23 -16.89 -5.98
CA ASN A 42 -11.02 -15.78 -6.55
C ASN A 42 -10.29 -14.45 -6.41
N VAL A 43 -9.65 -14.22 -5.27
CA VAL A 43 -8.81 -13.03 -5.04
C VAL A 43 -7.63 -13.02 -6.01
N LYS A 44 -6.92 -14.14 -6.12
CA LYS A 44 -5.75 -14.28 -6.98
C LYS A 44 -6.03 -13.89 -8.43
N GLN A 45 -7.20 -14.24 -8.96
CA GLN A 45 -7.59 -13.90 -10.33
C GLN A 45 -7.63 -12.40 -10.62
N ARG A 46 -7.81 -11.59 -9.58
CA ARG A 46 -7.88 -10.12 -9.69
C ARG A 46 -6.55 -9.43 -9.41
N LEU A 47 -5.50 -10.18 -9.12
CA LEU A 47 -4.18 -9.66 -8.84
C LEU A 47 -3.33 -9.60 -10.11
N SER A 48 -2.32 -8.75 -10.10
CA SER A 48 -1.34 -8.67 -11.18
C SER A 48 -0.37 -9.86 -11.10
N GLU A 49 -0.26 -10.64 -12.15
CA GLU A 49 0.63 -11.82 -12.21
C GLU A 49 2.10 -11.47 -11.96
N LYS A 50 2.55 -10.32 -12.44
CA LYS A 50 3.94 -9.86 -12.23
C LYS A 50 4.27 -9.59 -10.75
N GLY A 51 3.26 -9.41 -9.91
CA GLY A 51 3.40 -9.19 -8.47
C GLY A 51 3.15 -10.44 -7.64
N ILE A 52 3.10 -11.62 -8.24
CA ILE A 52 2.89 -12.90 -7.57
C ILE A 52 4.12 -13.78 -7.78
N ARG A 53 4.67 -14.33 -6.69
CA ARG A 53 5.76 -15.30 -6.74
C ARG A 53 5.43 -16.52 -5.92
N THR A 54 5.82 -17.69 -6.42
CA THR A 54 5.80 -18.94 -5.65
C THR A 54 7.17 -19.14 -5.00
N MET A 55 7.18 -19.33 -3.69
CA MET A 55 8.43 -19.54 -2.95
C MET A 55 8.32 -20.73 -2.01
N ASP A 56 9.43 -21.46 -1.88
CA ASP A 56 9.53 -22.54 -0.91
C ASP A 56 9.57 -21.94 0.50
N THR A 57 8.69 -22.44 1.36
CA THR A 57 8.56 -21.96 2.73
C THR A 57 8.59 -23.14 3.69
N LEU A 58 9.46 -23.07 4.71
CA LEU A 58 9.50 -24.08 5.75
C LEU A 58 8.30 -23.88 6.68
N THR A 59 7.47 -24.92 6.77
CA THR A 59 6.29 -24.96 7.65
C THR A 59 6.40 -26.14 8.62
N LYS A 60 5.46 -26.23 9.55
CA LYS A 60 5.36 -27.39 10.47
C LYS A 60 5.17 -28.70 9.73
N GLY A 61 4.59 -28.67 8.53
CA GLY A 61 4.42 -29.83 7.65
C GLY A 61 5.58 -30.06 6.68
N GLY A 62 6.72 -29.36 6.85
CA GLY A 62 7.88 -29.42 5.98
C GLY A 62 7.91 -28.26 4.97
N ASN A 63 8.75 -28.38 3.94
CA ASN A 63 8.81 -27.38 2.88
C ASN A 63 7.56 -27.42 2.01
N GLN A 64 6.94 -26.27 1.84
CA GLN A 64 5.77 -26.07 0.99
C GLN A 64 5.98 -24.90 0.04
N LYS A 65 5.42 -25.01 -1.15
CA LYS A 65 5.38 -23.90 -2.10
C LYS A 65 4.19 -23.02 -1.79
N LEU A 66 4.46 -21.78 -1.38
CA LEU A 66 3.43 -20.80 -1.04
C LEU A 66 3.50 -19.63 -2.01
N LEU A 67 2.35 -18.99 -2.21
CA LEU A 67 2.25 -17.78 -3.02
C LEU A 67 2.52 -16.54 -2.16
N TYR A 68 3.34 -15.65 -2.69
CA TYR A 68 3.64 -14.35 -2.09
C TYR A 68 3.25 -13.25 -3.06
N ILE A 69 2.74 -12.16 -2.53
CA ILE A 69 2.27 -11.01 -3.30
C ILE A 69 3.05 -9.75 -2.91
N ASN A 70 3.27 -8.88 -3.88
CA ASN A 70 3.89 -7.59 -3.65
C ASN A 70 2.91 -6.60 -2.98
N GLU A 71 3.41 -5.41 -2.66
CA GLU A 71 2.63 -4.37 -1.98
C GLU A 71 1.40 -3.95 -2.81
N ALA A 72 1.53 -3.77 -4.12
CA ALA A 72 0.43 -3.40 -4.98
C ALA A 72 -0.71 -4.45 -4.93
N ASN A 73 -0.36 -5.73 -4.97
CA ASN A 73 -1.33 -6.81 -4.85
C ASN A 73 -1.90 -6.93 -3.43
N LEU A 74 -1.13 -6.56 -2.41
CA LEU A 74 -1.64 -6.48 -1.04
C LEU A 74 -2.80 -5.48 -0.96
N TYR A 75 -2.66 -4.29 -1.52
CA TYR A 75 -3.74 -3.30 -1.55
C TYR A 75 -4.94 -3.79 -2.34
N LYS A 76 -4.72 -4.41 -3.49
CA LYS A 76 -5.81 -5.01 -4.28
C LYS A 76 -6.56 -6.09 -3.49
N THR A 77 -5.87 -6.84 -2.65
CA THR A 77 -6.49 -7.85 -1.77
C THR A 77 -7.30 -7.19 -0.66
N ILE A 78 -6.76 -6.15 -0.03
CA ILE A 78 -7.47 -5.38 1.00
C ILE A 78 -8.79 -4.80 0.44
N PHE A 79 -8.76 -4.25 -0.77
CA PHE A 79 -9.94 -3.65 -1.41
C PHE A 79 -11.04 -4.67 -1.72
N GLN A 80 -10.71 -5.95 -1.81
CA GLN A 80 -11.68 -7.02 -2.03
C GLN A 80 -12.31 -7.56 -0.74
N SER A 81 -11.76 -7.21 0.42
CA SER A 81 -12.23 -7.70 1.72
C SER A 81 -13.50 -6.97 2.17
N ARG A 82 -14.41 -7.72 2.79
CA ARG A 82 -15.60 -7.18 3.44
C ARG A 82 -15.42 -6.93 4.93
N LYS A 83 -14.25 -7.27 5.47
CA LYS A 83 -13.91 -7.03 6.87
C LYS A 83 -14.00 -5.53 7.16
N GLU A 84 -14.56 -5.17 8.34
CA GLU A 84 -14.78 -3.78 8.71
C GLU A 84 -13.49 -2.95 8.68
N SER A 85 -12.38 -3.49 9.21
CA SER A 85 -11.09 -2.81 9.19
C SER A 85 -10.56 -2.58 7.77
N ALA A 86 -10.78 -3.54 6.86
CA ALA A 86 -10.42 -3.40 5.45
C ALA A 86 -11.29 -2.36 4.74
N GLN A 87 -12.58 -2.29 5.08
CA GLN A 87 -13.47 -1.26 4.55
C GLN A 87 -13.05 0.13 5.03
N ARG A 88 -12.70 0.29 6.30
CA ARG A 88 -12.18 1.57 6.82
C ARG A 88 -10.92 2.01 6.09
N PHE A 89 -10.00 1.07 5.83
CA PHE A 89 -8.79 1.37 5.07
C PHE A 89 -9.12 1.79 3.63
N THR A 90 -10.02 1.07 2.97
CA THR A 90 -10.47 1.39 1.61
C THR A 90 -11.10 2.78 1.56
N ASP A 91 -11.98 3.08 2.50
CA ASP A 91 -12.65 4.38 2.58
C ASP A 91 -11.65 5.51 2.82
N TRP A 92 -10.69 5.30 3.71
CA TRP A 92 -9.63 6.28 3.96
C TRP A 92 -8.81 6.55 2.70
N VAL A 93 -8.41 5.51 1.96
CA VAL A 93 -7.66 5.66 0.70
C VAL A 93 -8.48 6.42 -0.34
N THR A 94 -9.75 6.07 -0.51
CA THR A 94 -10.62 6.62 -1.56
C THR A 94 -11.20 7.99 -1.21
N ASP A 95 -11.44 8.27 0.06
CA ASP A 95 -12.05 9.53 0.49
C ASP A 95 -11.03 10.60 0.85
N GLU A 96 -9.86 10.20 1.33
CA GLU A 96 -8.85 11.13 1.85
C GLU A 96 -7.53 11.11 1.04
N VAL A 97 -6.89 9.95 0.93
CA VAL A 97 -5.54 9.86 0.36
C VAL A 97 -5.53 10.22 -1.12
N VAL A 98 -6.29 9.52 -1.93
CA VAL A 98 -6.33 9.74 -3.39
C VAL A 98 -6.88 11.12 -3.73
N PRO A 99 -8.00 11.58 -3.13
CA PRO A 99 -8.46 12.95 -3.37
C PRO A 99 -7.45 14.03 -2.99
N SER A 100 -6.71 13.84 -1.89
CA SER A 100 -5.66 14.79 -1.47
C SER A 100 -4.52 14.85 -2.50
N ILE A 101 -4.09 13.72 -3.02
CA ILE A 101 -3.08 13.66 -4.07
C ILE A 101 -3.56 14.40 -5.32
N ARG A 102 -4.80 14.20 -5.73
CA ARG A 102 -5.38 14.89 -6.88
C ARG A 102 -5.49 16.41 -6.67
N LYS A 103 -5.92 16.84 -5.48
CA LYS A 103 -6.16 18.26 -5.17
C LYS A 103 -4.87 19.03 -4.84
N HIS A 104 -3.95 18.41 -4.14
CA HIS A 104 -2.80 19.07 -3.52
C HIS A 104 -1.45 18.52 -3.98
N GLY A 105 -1.42 17.43 -4.76
CA GLY A 105 -0.18 16.78 -5.21
C GLY A 105 0.44 15.83 -4.19
N GLY A 106 -0.18 15.64 -3.03
CA GLY A 106 0.34 14.77 -1.98
C GLY A 106 -0.64 14.55 -0.85
N TYR A 107 -0.26 13.66 0.04
CA TYR A 107 -0.99 13.37 1.27
C TYR A 107 -0.01 13.33 2.44
N ILE A 108 -0.36 13.97 3.56
CA ILE A 108 0.40 13.93 4.81
C ILE A 108 -0.36 13.06 5.80
N LEU A 109 0.30 12.04 6.36
CA LEU A 109 -0.33 11.14 7.30
C LEU A 109 -0.93 11.90 8.49
N GLY A 110 -2.24 11.71 8.71
CA GLY A 110 -2.97 12.39 9.76
C GLY A 110 -3.46 13.80 9.41
N GLN A 111 -3.37 14.20 8.12
CA GLN A 111 -3.78 15.53 7.69
C GLN A 111 -5.26 15.85 7.98
N GLU A 112 -6.11 14.84 8.15
CA GLU A 112 -7.53 15.00 8.46
C GLU A 112 -7.75 15.70 9.81
N THR A 113 -6.75 15.66 10.67
CA THR A 113 -6.79 16.33 11.99
C THR A 113 -6.17 17.73 11.98
N LEU A 114 -5.59 18.14 10.85
CA LEU A 114 -4.95 19.45 10.71
C LEU A 114 -5.94 20.49 10.20
N SER A 115 -5.76 21.73 10.66
CA SER A 115 -6.41 22.88 10.02
C SER A 115 -5.79 23.14 8.65
N ASP A 116 -6.47 23.90 7.79
CA ASP A 116 -5.94 24.26 6.47
C ASP A 116 -4.60 25.00 6.59
N GLU A 117 -4.43 25.82 7.61
CA GLU A 117 -3.18 26.56 7.87
C GLU A 117 -2.05 25.62 8.27
N GLU A 118 -2.31 24.67 9.17
CA GLU A 118 -1.36 23.65 9.59
C GLU A 118 -0.96 22.73 8.43
N PHE A 119 -1.94 22.30 7.64
CA PHE A 119 -1.69 21.48 6.46
C PHE A 119 -0.79 22.19 5.46
N MET A 120 -1.07 23.44 5.16
CA MET A 120 -0.25 24.25 4.24
C MET A 120 1.16 24.47 4.80
N ALA A 121 1.31 24.67 6.09
CA ALA A 121 2.62 24.81 6.73
C ALA A 121 3.45 23.52 6.60
N GLU A 122 2.84 22.35 6.80
CA GLU A 122 3.51 21.06 6.62
C GLU A 122 3.94 20.83 5.17
N ILE A 123 3.09 21.14 4.20
CA ILE A 123 3.40 21.05 2.77
C ILE A 123 4.61 21.95 2.43
N MET A 124 4.62 23.18 2.92
CA MET A 124 5.72 24.12 2.68
C MET A 124 7.03 23.66 3.33
N ALA A 125 6.98 23.08 4.53
CA ALA A 125 8.14 22.52 5.22
C ALA A 125 8.75 21.36 4.42
N LEU A 126 7.95 20.43 3.92
CA LEU A 126 8.38 19.35 3.05
C LEU A 126 8.97 19.86 1.74
N GLY A 127 8.36 20.87 1.14
CA GLY A 127 8.86 21.52 -0.06
C GLY A 127 10.24 22.16 0.14
N GLN A 128 10.48 22.76 1.30
CA GLN A 128 11.78 23.36 1.63
C GLN A 128 12.89 22.31 1.81
N GLU A 129 12.57 21.15 2.41
CA GLU A 129 13.53 20.06 2.53
C GLU A 129 13.94 19.50 1.17
N VAL A 130 13.01 19.39 0.24
CA VAL A 130 13.24 18.86 -1.11
C VAL A 130 13.89 19.90 -2.02
N THR A 131 13.69 21.21 -1.81
CA THR A 131 14.25 22.28 -2.65
C THR A 131 15.78 22.40 -2.58
N GLN A 132 16.47 21.63 -1.75
CA GLN A 132 17.92 21.47 -1.88
C GLN A 132 18.33 20.75 -3.16
N GLU A 133 17.45 19.94 -3.74
CA GLU A 133 17.69 19.16 -4.97
C GLU A 133 16.89 19.67 -6.18
N TYR A 134 15.71 20.25 -5.96
CA TYR A 134 14.81 20.67 -7.03
C TYR A 134 14.35 22.13 -6.84
N SER A 135 14.16 22.85 -7.94
CA SER A 135 13.56 24.18 -7.89
C SER A 135 12.05 24.09 -7.60
N ILE A 136 11.47 25.21 -7.10
CA ILE A 136 10.02 25.30 -6.87
C ILE A 136 9.23 25.07 -8.15
N GLU A 137 9.75 25.55 -9.30
CA GLU A 137 9.12 25.33 -10.61
C GLU A 137 9.07 23.85 -10.99
N GLU A 138 10.13 23.11 -10.75
CA GLU A 138 10.19 21.67 -10.98
C GLU A 138 9.22 20.92 -10.08
N LEU A 139 9.15 21.27 -8.80
CA LEU A 139 8.20 20.66 -7.86
C LEU A 139 6.76 20.93 -8.28
N ASN A 140 6.42 22.15 -8.66
CA ASN A 140 5.09 22.51 -9.15
C ASN A 140 4.74 21.72 -10.43
N SER A 141 5.70 21.57 -11.35
CA SER A 141 5.52 20.78 -12.57
C SER A 141 5.21 19.30 -12.24
N PHE A 142 5.93 18.70 -11.28
CA PHE A 142 5.66 17.34 -10.83
C PHE A 142 4.25 17.21 -10.25
N MET A 143 3.81 18.17 -9.44
CA MET A 143 2.48 18.17 -8.84
C MET A 143 1.37 18.29 -9.90
N GLU A 144 1.54 19.19 -10.86
CA GLU A 144 0.59 19.35 -11.98
C GLU A 144 0.49 18.08 -12.83
N ASN A 145 1.62 17.45 -13.13
CA ASN A 145 1.66 16.21 -13.89
C ASN A 145 0.97 15.06 -13.14
N ALA A 146 1.22 14.94 -11.84
CA ALA A 146 0.58 13.92 -11.01
C ALA A 146 -0.94 14.10 -10.96
N GLN A 147 -1.41 15.34 -10.84
CA GLN A 147 -2.84 15.65 -10.87
C GLN A 147 -3.46 15.30 -12.23
N ALA A 148 -2.78 15.63 -13.33
CA ALA A 148 -3.24 15.32 -14.67
C ALA A 148 -3.35 13.82 -14.91
N GLU A 149 -2.34 13.04 -14.50
CA GLU A 149 -2.36 11.58 -14.61
C GLU A 149 -3.54 10.95 -13.86
N ILE A 150 -3.83 11.44 -12.65
CA ILE A 150 -4.97 10.95 -11.86
C ILE A 150 -6.29 11.31 -12.53
N MET A 151 -6.42 12.51 -13.07
CA MET A 151 -7.64 12.95 -13.77
C MET A 151 -7.89 12.17 -15.06
N ASP A 152 -6.85 11.74 -15.77
CA ASP A 152 -6.99 10.93 -16.99
C ASP A 152 -7.51 9.52 -16.70
N VAL A 153 -7.33 9.01 -15.48
CA VAL A 153 -7.82 7.69 -15.06
C VAL A 153 -9.28 7.74 -14.61
N ILE A 154 -9.74 8.89 -14.13
CA ILE A 154 -11.10 9.09 -13.64
C ILE A 154 -12.04 9.40 -14.81
#